data_ee7a171ad288838e6b9f5bea9b727f8f
#
_entry.id   ee7a171ad288838e6b9f5bea9b727f8f
#
_cell.length_a   1.000
_cell.length_b   1.000
_cell.length_c   1.000
_cell.angle_alpha   90.00
_cell.angle_beta   90.00
_cell.angle_gamma   90.00
#
_symmetry.space_group_name_H-M   'P 1'
#
loop_
_entity.id
_entity.type
_entity.pdbx_description
1 polymer ?
#
loop_
_entity_poly.entity_id
_entity_poly.type
_entity_poly.pdbx_seq_one_letter_code
_entity_poly.pdbx_strand_id
1 'polypeptide(L)'
;MSHVTKRAKANLELVEPDKIYTATEAIELAKKTATTKFIGSIEVHIKTSIDAKKTDQAIRGSVTLPNGTGKTRKIAVFVTEANESSAKAAGATVVGGEELIKQIKETEKTDFDIAVAEPAMMPKLAGIAKILGTRGMMPNPKTGTVSENIATAISEIAGGKVNFKNDNSGNVHQVIGKTDFDSAKLEENLKVFIEALQASKPSAVKRAFLVSMSLNSTMGPGIKFKI
;
A
#
# COMPACT_ATOMS: atom_id res chain seq x y z
N MET A 1 21.08 -27.37 3.80
CA MET A 1 20.54 -26.58 4.93
C MET A 1 20.84 -25.11 4.64
N SER A 2 19.85 -24.24 4.59
CA SER A 2 20.08 -22.81 4.39
C SER A 2 20.84 -22.24 5.59
N HIS A 3 21.90 -21.49 5.34
CA HIS A 3 22.74 -20.89 6.37
C HIS A 3 21.98 -19.73 7.03
N VAL A 4 21.41 -19.97 8.21
CA VAL A 4 20.68 -18.94 8.98
C VAL A 4 21.72 -17.99 9.60
N THR A 5 21.60 -16.68 9.32
CA THR A 5 22.51 -15.67 9.85
C THR A 5 22.38 -15.52 11.37
N LYS A 6 23.46 -15.07 12.05
CA LYS A 6 23.44 -14.85 13.54
C LYS A 6 22.27 -13.95 13.96
N ARG A 7 21.98 -12.89 13.21
CA ARG A 7 20.85 -11.98 13.45
C ARG A 7 19.51 -12.70 13.34
N ALA A 8 19.31 -13.51 12.31
CA ALA A 8 18.07 -14.25 12.12
C ALA A 8 17.83 -15.27 13.24
N LYS A 9 18.89 -15.92 13.75
CA LYS A 9 18.81 -16.82 14.91
C LYS A 9 18.34 -16.06 16.15
N ALA A 10 18.99 -14.95 16.49
CA ALA A 10 18.62 -14.12 17.62
C ALA A 10 17.17 -13.59 17.54
N ASN A 11 16.72 -13.20 16.36
CA ASN A 11 15.36 -12.75 16.15
C ASN A 11 14.32 -13.89 16.28
N LEU A 12 14.68 -15.11 15.86
CA LEU A 12 13.81 -16.28 16.00
C LEU A 12 13.68 -16.75 17.45
N GLU A 13 14.68 -16.52 18.29
CA GLU A 13 14.62 -16.80 19.74
C GLU A 13 13.62 -15.88 20.48
N LEU A 14 13.36 -14.69 19.94
CA LEU A 14 12.40 -13.73 20.51
C LEU A 14 10.95 -14.03 20.17
N VAL A 15 10.70 -14.86 19.14
CA VAL A 15 9.36 -15.13 18.62
C VAL A 15 9.08 -16.64 18.69
N GLU A 16 8.07 -17.03 19.47
CA GLU A 16 7.60 -18.42 19.50
C GLU A 16 6.79 -18.73 18.22
N PRO A 17 7.20 -19.72 17.40
CA PRO A 17 6.62 -19.93 16.06
C PRO A 17 5.12 -20.25 16.04
N ASP A 18 4.61 -20.92 17.09
CA ASP A 18 3.24 -21.39 17.13
C ASP A 18 2.31 -20.56 18.03
N LYS A 19 2.87 -19.56 18.69
CA LYS A 19 2.08 -18.66 19.54
C LYS A 19 1.35 -17.62 18.70
N ILE A 20 0.09 -17.38 19.05
CA ILE A 20 -0.71 -16.29 18.50
C ILE A 20 -0.69 -15.16 19.52
N TYR A 21 -0.16 -14.01 19.11
CA TYR A 21 -0.02 -12.83 19.95
C TYR A 21 -1.24 -11.91 19.82
N THR A 22 -1.40 -10.99 20.75
CA THR A 22 -2.31 -9.85 20.60
C THR A 22 -1.71 -8.84 19.60
N ALA A 23 -2.53 -7.95 19.04
CA ALA A 23 -2.07 -6.95 18.08
C ALA A 23 -0.97 -6.06 18.68
N THR A 24 -1.13 -5.63 19.94
CA THR A 24 -0.17 -4.77 20.65
C THR A 24 1.16 -5.49 20.88
N GLU A 25 1.13 -6.72 21.38
CA GLU A 25 2.34 -7.55 21.58
C GLU A 25 3.07 -7.81 20.25
N ALA A 26 2.32 -8.10 19.18
CA ALA A 26 2.90 -8.35 17.86
C ALA A 26 3.62 -7.11 17.31
N ILE A 27 3.07 -5.91 17.51
CA ILE A 27 3.70 -4.65 17.11
C ILE A 27 4.99 -4.41 17.90
N GLU A 28 4.98 -4.63 19.23
CA GLU A 28 6.17 -4.48 20.06
C GLU A 28 7.27 -5.47 19.67
N LEU A 29 6.91 -6.73 19.43
CA LEU A 29 7.83 -7.75 18.96
C LEU A 29 8.39 -7.42 17.57
N ALA A 30 7.54 -6.94 16.65
CA ALA A 30 7.99 -6.50 15.33
C ALA A 30 9.00 -5.36 15.41
N LYS A 31 8.82 -4.40 16.33
CA LYS A 31 9.80 -3.33 16.61
C LYS A 31 11.08 -3.86 17.23
N LYS A 32 11.00 -4.79 18.19
CA LYS A 32 12.17 -5.43 18.84
C LYS A 32 13.00 -6.25 17.86
N THR A 33 12.35 -6.93 16.90
CA THR A 33 13.01 -7.74 15.87
C THR A 33 13.55 -6.91 14.69
N ALA A 34 13.27 -5.60 14.67
CA ALA A 34 13.78 -4.66 13.65
C ALA A 34 15.24 -4.27 13.94
N THR A 35 16.15 -5.23 13.90
CA THR A 35 17.57 -5.07 14.23
C THR A 35 18.43 -4.59 13.05
N THR A 36 17.83 -3.92 12.06
CA THR A 36 18.55 -3.37 10.90
C THR A 36 19.14 -2.00 11.23
N LYS A 37 20.23 -1.62 10.52
CA LYS A 37 20.86 -0.29 10.67
C LYS A 37 20.05 0.85 10.04
N PHE A 38 19.04 0.53 9.24
CA PHE A 38 18.15 1.50 8.57
C PHE A 38 16.75 1.43 9.18
N ILE A 39 16.00 2.50 9.05
CA ILE A 39 14.60 2.56 9.48
C ILE A 39 13.78 1.66 8.56
N GLY A 40 13.38 0.50 9.06
CA GLY A 40 12.57 -0.47 8.35
C GLY A 40 11.10 -0.06 8.27
N SER A 41 10.32 -0.85 7.54
CA SER A 41 8.84 -0.75 7.53
C SER A 41 8.26 -1.89 8.35
N ILE A 42 7.09 -1.65 8.94
CA ILE A 42 6.27 -2.70 9.56
C ILE A 42 5.15 -3.02 8.57
N GLU A 43 5.03 -4.30 8.26
CA GLU A 43 4.12 -4.82 7.24
C GLU A 43 3.16 -5.82 7.86
N VAL A 44 1.91 -5.77 7.41
CA VAL A 44 0.89 -6.76 7.75
C VAL A 44 0.63 -7.64 6.54
N HIS A 45 0.54 -8.93 6.79
CA HIS A 45 0.21 -9.95 5.81
C HIS A 45 -1.03 -10.69 6.28
N ILE A 46 -2.08 -10.67 5.48
CA ILE A 46 -3.36 -11.24 5.82
C ILE A 46 -3.75 -12.29 4.79
N LYS A 47 -3.92 -13.52 5.23
CA LYS A 47 -4.50 -14.58 4.42
C LYS A 47 -6.00 -14.44 4.41
N THR A 48 -6.59 -14.32 3.24
CA THR A 48 -8.05 -14.31 3.06
C THR A 48 -8.54 -15.64 2.49
N SER A 49 -9.83 -15.90 2.62
CA SER A 49 -10.47 -17.13 2.10
C SER A 49 -10.95 -17.01 0.66
N ILE A 50 -10.50 -15.99 -0.07
CA ILE A 50 -10.87 -15.78 -1.47
C ILE A 50 -10.20 -16.80 -2.38
N ASP A 51 -10.87 -17.11 -3.52
CA ASP A 51 -10.26 -17.82 -4.63
C ASP A 51 -9.73 -16.79 -5.65
N ALA A 52 -8.41 -16.59 -5.65
CA ALA A 52 -7.76 -15.59 -6.50
C ALA A 52 -7.90 -15.89 -8.03
N LYS A 53 -8.32 -17.11 -8.40
CA LYS A 53 -8.58 -17.47 -9.81
C LYS A 53 -9.92 -16.89 -10.30
N LYS A 54 -10.81 -16.54 -9.37
CA LYS A 54 -12.13 -16.00 -9.70
C LYS A 54 -12.09 -14.48 -9.68
N THR A 55 -12.40 -13.85 -10.78
CA THR A 55 -12.38 -12.39 -10.96
C THR A 55 -13.40 -11.67 -10.07
N ASP A 56 -14.51 -12.33 -9.74
CA ASP A 56 -15.57 -11.82 -8.86
C ASP A 56 -15.17 -11.78 -7.37
N GLN A 57 -14.11 -12.51 -7.00
CA GLN A 57 -13.57 -12.54 -5.65
C GLN A 57 -12.31 -11.68 -5.49
N ALA A 58 -11.85 -11.03 -6.56
CA ALA A 58 -10.67 -10.18 -6.48
C ALA A 58 -10.91 -8.96 -5.59
N ILE A 59 -10.03 -8.79 -4.59
CA ILE A 59 -10.06 -7.65 -3.68
C ILE A 59 -9.14 -6.57 -4.21
N ARG A 60 -9.68 -5.38 -4.33
CA ARG A 60 -8.93 -4.17 -4.63
C ARG A 60 -9.61 -2.99 -3.98
N GLY A 61 -8.88 -2.26 -3.16
CA GLY A 61 -9.41 -1.11 -2.44
C GLY A 61 -8.33 -0.10 -2.09
N SER A 62 -8.75 0.95 -1.45
CA SER A 62 -7.88 1.97 -0.87
C SER A 62 -8.34 2.28 0.54
N VAL A 63 -7.41 2.68 1.39
CA VAL A 63 -7.65 3.12 2.75
C VAL A 63 -6.73 4.29 3.08
N THR A 64 -7.22 5.27 3.79
CA THR A 64 -6.41 6.36 4.31
C THR A 64 -5.99 6.02 5.74
N LEU A 65 -4.69 5.85 5.93
CA LEU A 65 -4.14 5.56 7.26
C LEU A 65 -4.02 6.87 8.05
N PRO A 66 -4.57 6.97 9.27
CA PRO A 66 -4.61 8.23 10.01
C PRO A 66 -3.21 8.79 10.31
N ASN A 67 -2.24 7.92 10.55
CA ASN A 67 -0.85 8.33 10.82
C ASN A 67 0.07 8.19 9.58
N GLY A 68 -0.50 7.94 8.38
CA GLY A 68 0.26 7.70 7.16
C GLY A 68 1.18 6.48 7.24
N THR A 69 2.04 6.32 6.24
CA THR A 69 3.02 5.21 6.17
C THR A 69 4.45 5.66 6.51
N GLY A 70 4.68 6.95 6.77
CA GLY A 70 6.02 7.53 6.97
C GLY A 70 6.88 7.57 5.71
N LYS A 71 6.27 7.41 4.52
CA LYS A 71 6.96 7.54 3.24
C LYS A 71 6.41 8.75 2.49
N THR A 72 7.26 9.74 2.22
CA THR A 72 6.92 10.84 1.31
C THR A 72 6.89 10.30 -0.12
N ARG A 73 5.76 10.45 -0.81
CA ARG A 73 5.57 9.97 -2.17
C ARG A 73 5.58 11.12 -3.16
N LYS A 74 6.28 10.94 -4.25
CA LYS A 74 6.24 11.88 -5.38
C LYS A 74 4.97 11.62 -6.18
N ILE A 75 4.12 12.64 -6.31
CA ILE A 75 2.83 12.54 -6.99
C ILE A 75 2.94 13.22 -8.35
N ALA A 76 2.68 12.46 -9.41
CA ALA A 76 2.48 13.01 -10.74
C ALA A 76 0.98 13.18 -11.03
N VAL A 77 0.63 14.28 -11.65
CA VAL A 77 -0.77 14.61 -11.94
C VAL A 77 -0.93 14.87 -13.42
N PHE A 78 -1.83 14.11 -14.04
CA PHE A 78 -2.19 14.25 -15.47
C PHE A 78 -3.52 14.98 -15.56
N VAL A 79 -3.45 16.24 -15.94
CA VAL A 79 -4.59 17.17 -16.01
C VAL A 79 -4.63 17.91 -17.32
N THR A 80 -5.77 18.51 -17.61
CA THR A 80 -5.91 19.49 -18.66
C THR A 80 -5.24 20.82 -18.26
N GLU A 81 -4.84 21.62 -19.21
CA GLU A 81 -4.16 22.91 -18.97
C GLU A 81 -4.91 23.82 -18.01
N ALA A 82 -6.25 23.76 -18.02
CA ALA A 82 -7.11 24.53 -17.11
C ALA A 82 -6.88 24.22 -15.62
N ASN A 83 -6.52 22.99 -15.29
CA ASN A 83 -6.40 22.51 -13.92
C ASN A 83 -4.93 22.38 -13.42
N GLU A 84 -3.95 22.74 -14.24
CA GLU A 84 -2.54 22.64 -13.86
C GLU A 84 -2.17 23.52 -12.66
N SER A 85 -2.68 24.75 -12.62
CA SER A 85 -2.42 25.66 -11.51
C SER A 85 -2.96 25.13 -10.18
N SER A 86 -4.15 24.55 -10.20
CA SER A 86 -4.79 23.93 -9.04
C SER A 86 -4.02 22.70 -8.56
N ALA A 87 -3.53 21.87 -9.47
CA ALA A 87 -2.73 20.71 -9.15
C ALA A 87 -1.36 21.07 -8.52
N LYS A 88 -0.70 22.12 -9.03
CA LYS A 88 0.55 22.66 -8.45
C LYS A 88 0.32 23.20 -7.03
N ALA A 89 -0.76 23.97 -6.84
CA ALA A 89 -1.13 24.52 -5.53
C ALA A 89 -1.46 23.43 -4.50
N ALA A 90 -2.01 22.30 -4.94
CA ALA A 90 -2.31 21.15 -4.08
C ALA A 90 -1.10 20.31 -3.66
N GLY A 91 0.13 20.61 -4.14
CA GLY A 91 1.36 19.94 -3.74
C GLY A 91 1.79 18.78 -4.64
N ALA A 92 1.32 18.72 -5.89
CA ALA A 92 1.82 17.75 -6.86
C ALA A 92 3.30 18.01 -7.19
N THR A 93 4.09 16.94 -7.25
CA THR A 93 5.53 17.03 -7.56
C THR A 93 5.77 17.25 -9.06
N VAL A 94 4.98 16.57 -9.90
CA VAL A 94 5.04 16.65 -11.34
C VAL A 94 3.64 16.89 -11.85
N VAL A 95 3.43 17.96 -12.62
CA VAL A 95 2.13 18.28 -13.23
C VAL A 95 2.34 18.45 -14.73
N GLY A 96 1.49 17.81 -15.50
CA GLY A 96 1.52 17.97 -16.94
C GLY A 96 0.37 17.27 -17.65
N GLY A 97 0.13 17.71 -18.85
CA GLY A 97 -0.87 17.17 -19.76
C GLY A 97 -0.26 16.21 -20.79
N GLU A 98 -0.53 16.47 -22.06
CA GLU A 98 -0.04 15.64 -23.17
C GLU A 98 1.48 15.65 -23.34
N GLU A 99 2.15 16.76 -22.98
CA GLU A 99 3.60 16.88 -23.08
C GLU A 99 4.31 15.89 -22.15
N LEU A 100 3.81 15.77 -20.91
CA LEU A 100 4.34 14.80 -19.95
C LEU A 100 4.13 13.35 -20.43
N ILE A 101 3.00 13.08 -21.07
CA ILE A 101 2.72 11.75 -21.67
C ILE A 101 3.72 11.45 -22.79
N LYS A 102 3.99 12.43 -23.68
CA LYS A 102 4.99 12.28 -24.75
C LYS A 102 6.39 12.03 -24.19
N GLN A 103 6.78 12.82 -23.21
CA GLN A 103 8.09 12.69 -22.55
C GLN A 103 8.27 11.30 -21.90
N ILE A 104 7.25 10.79 -21.21
CA ILE A 104 7.28 9.44 -20.59
C ILE A 104 7.34 8.37 -21.69
N LYS A 105 6.63 8.56 -22.81
CA LYS A 105 6.63 7.61 -23.92
C LYS A 105 8.00 7.49 -24.58
N GLU A 106 8.73 8.62 -24.70
CA GLU A 106 10.05 8.67 -25.34
C GLU A 106 11.16 8.20 -24.41
N THR A 107 11.11 8.60 -23.14
CA THR A 107 12.18 8.32 -22.17
C THR A 107 11.98 7.02 -21.39
N GLU A 108 10.75 6.50 -21.33
CA GLU A 108 10.32 5.39 -20.47
C GLU A 108 10.64 5.60 -18.98
N LYS A 109 11.04 6.82 -18.57
CA LYS A 109 11.36 7.16 -17.19
C LYS A 109 10.13 7.71 -16.46
N THR A 110 9.94 7.27 -15.21
CA THR A 110 8.89 7.77 -14.32
C THR A 110 9.54 8.13 -12.99
N ASP A 111 9.75 9.43 -12.75
CA ASP A 111 10.39 9.94 -11.52
C ASP A 111 9.36 10.26 -10.42
N PHE A 112 8.27 9.48 -10.39
CA PHE A 112 7.18 9.62 -9.42
C PHE A 112 6.75 8.25 -8.90
N ASP A 113 6.09 8.23 -7.74
CA ASP A 113 5.63 7.01 -7.08
C ASP A 113 4.15 6.72 -7.36
N ILE A 114 3.33 7.76 -7.52
CA ILE A 114 1.88 7.64 -7.75
C ILE A 114 1.49 8.59 -8.87
N ALA A 115 0.59 8.12 -9.74
CA ALA A 115 -0.05 8.93 -10.76
C ALA A 115 -1.52 9.17 -10.41
N VAL A 116 -1.94 10.42 -10.49
CA VAL A 116 -3.34 10.86 -10.40
C VAL A 116 -3.72 11.39 -11.77
N ALA A 117 -4.92 11.13 -12.22
CA ALA A 117 -5.39 11.59 -13.51
C ALA A 117 -6.81 12.14 -13.46
N GLU A 118 -7.06 13.14 -14.28
CA GLU A 118 -8.41 13.58 -14.61
C GLU A 118 -9.08 12.56 -15.55
N PRO A 119 -10.39 12.28 -15.42
CA PRO A 119 -11.09 11.35 -16.31
C PRO A 119 -10.88 11.65 -17.79
N ALA A 120 -10.82 12.93 -18.18
CA ALA A 120 -10.58 13.39 -19.55
C ALA A 120 -9.20 12.97 -20.10
N MET A 121 -8.19 12.78 -19.23
CA MET A 121 -6.84 12.38 -19.63
C MET A 121 -6.67 10.86 -19.75
N MET A 122 -7.60 10.05 -19.24
CA MET A 122 -7.49 8.58 -19.24
C MET A 122 -7.33 7.97 -20.64
N PRO A 123 -8.06 8.42 -21.70
CA PRO A 123 -7.85 7.91 -23.05
C PRO A 123 -6.44 8.18 -23.59
N LYS A 124 -5.85 9.34 -23.25
CA LYS A 124 -4.50 9.73 -23.68
C LYS A 124 -3.42 8.92 -22.94
N LEU A 125 -3.66 8.59 -21.66
CA LEU A 125 -2.79 7.72 -20.86
C LEU A 125 -2.74 6.27 -21.37
N ALA A 126 -3.70 5.85 -22.18
CA ALA A 126 -3.67 4.51 -22.80
C ALA A 126 -2.38 4.28 -23.61
N GLY A 127 -1.81 5.33 -24.22
CA GLY A 127 -0.56 5.26 -24.97
C GLY A 127 0.68 4.89 -24.12
N ILE A 128 0.65 5.15 -22.82
CA ILE A 128 1.72 4.83 -21.85
C ILE A 128 1.27 3.80 -20.80
N ALA A 129 0.09 3.21 -20.98
CA ALA A 129 -0.49 2.27 -20.02
C ALA A 129 0.42 1.06 -19.73
N LYS A 130 1.18 0.59 -20.73
CA LYS A 130 2.15 -0.50 -20.55
C LYS A 130 3.27 -0.10 -19.59
N ILE A 131 3.81 1.13 -19.70
CA ILE A 131 4.90 1.64 -18.86
C ILE A 131 4.40 1.83 -17.41
N LEU A 132 3.27 2.50 -17.24
CA LEU A 132 2.68 2.76 -15.92
C LEU A 132 2.13 1.48 -15.28
N GLY A 133 1.57 0.58 -16.07
CA GLY A 133 0.97 -0.67 -15.60
C GLY A 133 1.99 -1.66 -15.04
N THR A 134 3.13 -1.84 -15.70
CA THR A 134 4.21 -2.72 -15.21
C THR A 134 4.80 -2.24 -13.88
N ARG A 135 4.81 -0.92 -13.65
CA ARG A 135 5.28 -0.30 -12.41
C ARG A 135 4.17 -0.16 -11.35
N GLY A 136 2.93 -0.53 -11.67
CA GLY A 136 1.79 -0.42 -10.75
C GLY A 136 1.32 1.02 -10.49
N MET A 137 1.70 1.97 -11.33
CA MET A 137 1.41 3.41 -11.18
C MET A 137 0.20 3.86 -12.01
N MET A 138 -0.45 2.95 -12.76
CA MET A 138 -1.59 3.32 -13.61
C MET A 138 -2.76 3.82 -12.77
N PRO A 139 -3.28 5.04 -13.04
CA PRO A 139 -4.45 5.56 -12.34
C PRO A 139 -5.67 4.65 -12.51
N ASN A 140 -6.44 4.49 -11.43
CA ASN A 140 -7.62 3.64 -11.42
C ASN A 140 -8.76 4.29 -10.63
N PRO A 141 -9.98 4.36 -11.17
CA PRO A 141 -11.14 4.90 -10.48
C PRO A 141 -11.46 4.19 -9.15
N LYS A 142 -11.26 2.85 -9.10
CA LYS A 142 -11.54 2.05 -7.88
C LYS A 142 -10.61 2.39 -6.71
N THR A 143 -9.44 2.95 -6.97
CA THR A 143 -8.48 3.37 -5.95
C THR A 143 -8.54 4.88 -5.66
N GLY A 144 -9.46 5.60 -6.34
CA GLY A 144 -9.63 7.03 -6.20
C GLY A 144 -8.43 7.86 -6.71
N THR A 145 -7.63 7.28 -7.61
CA THR A 145 -6.53 7.98 -8.30
C THR A 145 -6.98 8.58 -9.64
N VAL A 146 -8.24 8.37 -10.03
CA VAL A 146 -8.92 9.08 -11.11
C VAL A 146 -10.06 9.86 -10.47
N SER A 147 -10.01 11.17 -10.50
CA SER A 147 -10.99 12.06 -9.89
C SER A 147 -11.10 13.36 -10.69
N GLU A 148 -12.28 13.95 -10.69
CA GLU A 148 -12.52 15.31 -11.20
C GLU A 148 -11.94 16.35 -10.24
N ASN A 149 -11.98 16.06 -8.93
CA ASN A 149 -11.41 16.93 -7.91
C ASN A 149 -9.98 16.49 -7.57
N ILE A 150 -9.02 17.02 -8.32
CA ILE A 150 -7.59 16.68 -8.21
C ILE A 150 -7.01 17.10 -6.84
N ALA A 151 -7.40 18.26 -6.33
CA ALA A 151 -6.88 18.78 -5.07
C ALA A 151 -7.21 17.84 -3.89
N THR A 152 -8.44 17.32 -3.85
CA THR A 152 -8.86 16.35 -2.82
C THR A 152 -8.08 15.04 -2.96
N ALA A 153 -7.93 14.52 -4.18
CA ALA A 153 -7.20 13.28 -4.43
C ALA A 153 -5.72 13.40 -4.01
N ILE A 154 -5.06 14.54 -4.30
CA ILE A 154 -3.68 14.80 -3.87
C ILE A 154 -3.59 14.87 -2.34
N SER A 155 -4.50 15.60 -1.68
CA SER A 155 -4.49 15.73 -0.22
C SER A 155 -4.70 14.38 0.50
N GLU A 156 -5.58 13.53 -0.01
CA GLU A 156 -5.79 12.17 0.51
C GLU A 156 -4.53 11.30 0.35
N ILE A 157 -3.87 11.35 -0.80
CA ILE A 157 -2.63 10.60 -1.05
C ILE A 157 -1.50 11.11 -0.17
N ALA A 158 -1.35 12.42 -0.03
CA ALA A 158 -0.39 13.05 0.88
C ALA A 158 -0.72 12.71 2.34
N GLY A 159 -2.01 12.62 2.70
CA GLY A 159 -2.51 12.20 4.02
C GLY A 159 -2.32 10.73 4.35
N GLY A 160 -1.72 9.92 3.45
CA GLY A 160 -1.42 8.52 3.73
C GLY A 160 -2.39 7.50 3.13
N LYS A 161 -3.12 7.88 2.08
CA LYS A 161 -3.94 6.93 1.32
C LYS A 161 -3.06 5.85 0.68
N VAL A 162 -3.36 4.59 0.97
CA VAL A 162 -2.68 3.42 0.42
C VAL A 162 -3.66 2.53 -0.32
N ASN A 163 -3.18 1.94 -1.40
CA ASN A 163 -3.95 1.01 -2.20
C ASN A 163 -3.54 -0.42 -1.84
N PHE A 164 -4.50 -1.29 -1.67
CA PHE A 164 -4.27 -2.71 -1.44
C PHE A 164 -4.96 -3.57 -2.49
N LYS A 165 -4.36 -4.70 -2.76
CA LYS A 165 -4.91 -5.74 -3.65
C LYS A 165 -4.52 -7.11 -3.12
N ASN A 166 -5.29 -8.13 -3.46
CA ASN A 166 -4.89 -9.51 -3.22
C ASN A 166 -3.81 -9.96 -4.21
N ASP A 167 -2.97 -10.87 -3.77
CA ASP A 167 -2.05 -11.63 -4.62
C ASP A 167 -2.76 -12.82 -5.28
N ASN A 168 -2.00 -13.61 -6.07
CA ASN A 168 -2.52 -14.80 -6.75
C ASN A 168 -2.85 -15.97 -5.79
N SER A 169 -2.47 -15.85 -4.52
CA SER A 169 -2.71 -16.83 -3.45
C SER A 169 -3.84 -16.41 -2.49
N GLY A 170 -4.45 -15.23 -2.73
CA GLY A 170 -5.48 -14.68 -1.88
C GLY A 170 -4.95 -14.03 -0.60
N ASN A 171 -3.69 -13.61 -0.59
CA ASN A 171 -3.15 -12.82 0.52
C ASN A 171 -3.21 -11.33 0.18
N VAL A 172 -3.27 -10.51 1.22
CA VAL A 172 -3.15 -9.05 1.13
C VAL A 172 -1.96 -8.63 1.97
N HIS A 173 -1.11 -7.80 1.39
CA HIS A 173 0.11 -7.30 2.00
C HIS A 173 0.07 -5.78 2.03
N GLN A 174 0.35 -5.18 3.21
CA GLN A 174 0.31 -3.73 3.36
C GLN A 174 1.34 -3.24 4.38
N VAL A 175 2.04 -2.17 4.03
CA VAL A 175 2.86 -1.41 4.98
C VAL A 175 1.93 -0.56 5.86
N ILE A 176 2.04 -0.70 7.18
CA ILE A 176 1.24 0.06 8.16
C ILE A 176 2.01 1.21 8.78
N GLY A 177 3.33 1.24 8.63
CA GLY A 177 4.18 2.33 9.11
C GLY A 177 5.65 1.99 9.12
N LYS A 178 6.44 2.84 9.75
CA LYS A 178 7.88 2.68 9.96
C LYS A 178 8.18 2.16 11.36
N THR A 179 9.35 1.58 11.54
CA THR A 179 9.81 1.05 12.83
C THR A 179 10.05 2.13 13.89
N ASP A 180 10.21 3.39 13.49
CA ASP A 180 10.34 4.56 14.35
C ASP A 180 8.99 5.13 14.85
N PHE A 181 7.86 4.66 14.29
CA PHE A 181 6.55 5.09 14.75
C PHE A 181 6.25 4.57 16.16
N ASP A 182 5.46 5.35 16.92
CA ASP A 182 4.91 4.89 18.19
C ASP A 182 4.02 3.67 18.00
N SER A 183 4.03 2.77 18.99
CA SER A 183 3.21 1.55 18.92
C SER A 183 1.71 1.85 18.83
N ALA A 184 1.24 2.92 19.50
CA ALA A 184 -0.14 3.37 19.42
C ALA A 184 -0.55 3.79 18.01
N LYS A 185 0.31 4.53 17.29
CA LYS A 185 0.06 4.95 15.89
C LYS A 185 0.01 3.76 14.94
N LEU A 186 0.86 2.77 15.15
CA LEU A 186 0.86 1.54 14.35
C LEU A 186 -0.39 0.70 14.61
N GLU A 187 -0.84 0.64 15.86
CA GLU A 187 -2.07 -0.10 16.24
C GLU A 187 -3.31 0.56 15.62
N GLU A 188 -3.39 1.88 15.65
CA GLU A 188 -4.47 2.63 15.01
C GLU A 188 -4.51 2.40 13.50
N ASN A 189 -3.35 2.52 12.82
CA ASN A 189 -3.23 2.22 11.41
C ASN A 189 -3.62 0.78 11.08
N LEU A 190 -3.22 -0.18 11.92
CA LEU A 190 -3.55 -1.59 11.76
C LEU A 190 -5.06 -1.83 11.86
N LYS A 191 -5.73 -1.25 12.86
CA LYS A 191 -7.18 -1.35 13.07
C LYS A 191 -7.94 -0.82 11.86
N VAL A 192 -7.63 0.41 11.43
CA VAL A 192 -8.27 1.05 10.27
C VAL A 192 -8.06 0.22 9.00
N PHE A 193 -6.87 -0.33 8.79
CA PHE A 193 -6.60 -1.19 7.65
C PHE A 193 -7.44 -2.47 7.66
N ILE A 194 -7.55 -3.13 8.79
CA ILE A 194 -8.32 -4.39 8.91
C ILE A 194 -9.82 -4.14 8.73
N GLU A 195 -10.34 -3.04 9.28
CA GLU A 195 -11.74 -2.64 9.08
C GLU A 195 -12.03 -2.37 7.59
N ALA A 196 -11.16 -1.63 6.90
CA ALA A 196 -11.28 -1.37 5.48
C ALA A 196 -11.21 -2.65 4.64
N LEU A 197 -10.33 -3.59 5.03
CA LEU A 197 -10.22 -4.88 4.36
C LEU A 197 -11.48 -5.72 4.59
N GLN A 198 -12.04 -5.74 5.80
CA GLN A 198 -13.29 -6.43 6.11
C GLN A 198 -14.47 -5.84 5.34
N ALA A 199 -14.55 -4.53 5.23
CA ALA A 199 -15.56 -3.84 4.42
C ALA A 199 -15.46 -4.18 2.92
N SER A 200 -14.25 -4.50 2.45
CA SER A 200 -14.00 -4.91 1.06
C SER A 200 -14.30 -6.38 0.77
N LYS A 201 -14.89 -7.12 1.72
CA LYS A 201 -15.23 -8.53 1.56
C LYS A 201 -16.20 -8.73 0.39
N PRO A 202 -15.85 -9.56 -0.63
CA PRO A 202 -16.77 -9.88 -1.71
C PRO A 202 -17.98 -10.68 -1.21
N SER A 203 -19.16 -10.39 -1.73
CA SER A 203 -20.42 -11.10 -1.39
C SER A 203 -20.37 -12.59 -1.70
N ALA A 204 -19.57 -12.98 -2.69
CA ALA A 204 -19.35 -14.37 -3.06
C ALA A 204 -18.64 -15.21 -1.99
N VAL A 205 -17.99 -14.58 -1.01
CA VAL A 205 -17.24 -15.26 0.07
C VAL A 205 -18.16 -15.48 1.27
N LYS A 206 -18.67 -16.69 1.42
CA LYS A 206 -19.57 -17.09 2.54
C LYS A 206 -18.81 -17.53 3.80
N ARG A 207 -17.53 -17.88 3.68
CA ARG A 207 -16.68 -18.36 4.79
C ARG A 207 -16.13 -17.22 5.63
N ALA A 208 -15.44 -17.57 6.73
CA ALA A 208 -14.64 -16.61 7.47
C ALA A 208 -13.64 -15.96 6.53
N PHE A 209 -13.70 -14.62 6.43
CA PHE A 209 -12.95 -13.88 5.40
C PHE A 209 -11.45 -13.82 5.71
N LEU A 210 -11.10 -13.48 6.96
CA LEU A 210 -9.73 -13.46 7.43
C LEU A 210 -9.37 -14.83 8.00
N VAL A 211 -8.37 -15.49 7.45
CA VAL A 211 -7.94 -16.85 7.86
C VAL A 211 -6.78 -16.75 8.84
N SER A 212 -5.77 -15.99 8.51
CA SER A 212 -4.61 -15.78 9.38
C SER A 212 -4.01 -14.40 9.12
N MET A 213 -3.44 -13.82 10.17
CA MET A 213 -2.79 -12.52 10.13
C MET A 213 -1.39 -12.64 10.72
N SER A 214 -0.44 -11.98 10.10
CA SER A 214 0.93 -11.89 10.60
C SER A 214 1.48 -10.48 10.38
N LEU A 215 2.32 -10.06 11.31
CA LEU A 215 3.10 -8.83 11.27
C LEU A 215 4.57 -9.17 11.13
N ASN A 216 5.31 -8.37 10.39
CA ASN A 216 6.77 -8.44 10.39
C ASN A 216 7.38 -7.04 10.24
N SER A 217 8.62 -6.92 10.66
CA SER A 217 9.47 -5.77 10.29
C SER A 217 10.31 -6.15 9.08
N THR A 218 10.79 -5.15 8.31
CA THR A 218 11.73 -5.38 7.21
C THR A 218 12.90 -6.23 7.69
N MET A 219 13.09 -7.40 7.07
CA MET A 219 14.09 -8.41 7.43
C MET A 219 13.87 -9.09 8.80
N GLY A 220 12.73 -8.91 9.44
CA GLY A 220 12.33 -9.59 10.67
C GLY A 220 11.56 -10.89 10.42
N PRO A 221 11.33 -11.70 11.46
CA PRO A 221 10.46 -12.87 11.39
C PRO A 221 8.98 -12.47 11.30
N GLY A 222 8.15 -13.36 10.77
CA GLY A 222 6.70 -13.21 10.78
C GLY A 222 6.11 -13.56 12.15
N ILE A 223 5.33 -12.66 12.72
CA ILE A 223 4.69 -12.79 14.02
C ILE A 223 3.20 -12.98 13.81
N LYS A 224 2.67 -14.15 14.16
CA LYS A 224 1.24 -14.44 14.04
C LYS A 224 0.47 -13.69 15.12
N PHE A 225 -0.63 -13.04 14.75
CA PHE A 225 -1.46 -12.32 15.72
C PHE A 225 -2.95 -12.49 15.43
N LYS A 226 -3.75 -12.15 16.42
CA LYS A 226 -5.22 -12.10 16.37
C LYS A 226 -5.72 -10.80 17.00
N ILE A 227 -6.82 -10.28 16.48
CA ILE A 227 -7.57 -9.13 17.04
C ILE A 227 -8.70 -9.64 17.92
#